data_f0043f038cb6a55a40c51ab881d653f0
#
_entry.id   f0043f038cb6a55a40c51ab881d653f0
#
_cell.length_a   1.000
_cell.length_b   1.000
_cell.length_c   1.000
_cell.angle_alpha   90.00
_cell.angle_beta   90.00
_cell.angle_gamma   90.00
#
_symmetry.space_group_name_H-M   'P 1'
#
loop_
_entity.id
_entity.type
_entity.pdbx_description
1 polymer ?
#
loop_
_entity_poly.entity_id
_entity_poly.type
_entity_poly.pdbx_seq_one_letter_code
_entity_poly.pdbx_strand_id
1 'polypeptide(L)'
;MHQIIRYIQRMLAFSKIELKKMKAYSGQLSSLLLTLPIKAILTYLIWANLSTYNHLVDLQWLVFYSIIVSFTEFITMPYCEIAYNLMQDIHTGDLDMYIVKPIHYLCYKFISKLHIFFLFVIVMIHLEILYKVNIFSFHNISILYFYIISVSYIFIIFAMVGILSFKFENILTLRDNIWNIIRLLAGSILPLSYYPFNIEKILKFLPFEYIYYKPVIFTQNVALPTSFDFMISGLWLIIGVFLLIVIWNRSIRHYSSQGG
;
A
#
# COMPACT_ATOMS: atom_id res chain seq x y z
N MET A 1 -29.59 3.21 -9.36
CA MET A 1 -28.82 2.28 -10.18
C MET A 1 -28.10 2.97 -11.35
N HIS A 2 -28.76 3.77 -12.21
CA HIS A 2 -28.13 4.50 -13.34
C HIS A 2 -27.03 5.50 -12.93
N GLN A 3 -27.15 6.20 -11.84
CA GLN A 3 -26.11 7.12 -11.35
C GLN A 3 -24.85 6.40 -10.90
N ILE A 4 -24.97 5.25 -10.23
CA ILE A 4 -23.85 4.41 -9.79
C ILE A 4 -23.10 3.85 -11.01
N ILE A 5 -23.82 3.38 -12.02
CA ILE A 5 -23.22 2.85 -13.26
C ILE A 5 -22.43 3.94 -13.99
N ARG A 6 -22.99 5.15 -14.14
CA ARG A 6 -22.27 6.31 -14.73
C ARG A 6 -21.05 6.71 -13.93
N TYR A 7 -21.14 6.62 -12.60
CA TYR A 7 -20.02 6.90 -11.70
C TYR A 7 -18.88 5.89 -11.93
N ILE A 8 -19.18 4.60 -11.95
CA ILE A 8 -18.22 3.52 -12.23
C ILE A 8 -17.61 3.66 -13.63
N GLN A 9 -18.40 3.97 -14.65
CA GLN A 9 -17.89 4.19 -16.03
C GLN A 9 -16.92 5.37 -16.11
N ARG A 10 -17.20 6.48 -15.41
CA ARG A 10 -16.28 7.62 -15.30
C ARG A 10 -14.98 7.23 -14.60
N MET A 11 -15.06 6.45 -13.51
CA MET A 11 -13.92 5.94 -12.79
C MET A 11 -13.03 5.04 -13.65
N LEU A 12 -13.62 4.14 -14.42
CA LEU A 12 -12.90 3.29 -15.38
C LEU A 12 -12.25 4.10 -16.51
N ALA A 13 -12.88 5.18 -16.95
CA ALA A 13 -12.28 6.08 -17.94
C ALA A 13 -11.04 6.80 -17.37
N PHE A 14 -11.08 7.24 -16.12
CA PHE A 14 -9.92 7.84 -15.45
C PHE A 14 -8.77 6.84 -15.27
N SER A 15 -9.05 5.61 -14.85
CA SER A 15 -7.99 4.59 -14.73
C SER A 15 -7.37 4.24 -16.10
N LYS A 16 -8.13 4.29 -17.20
CA LYS A 16 -7.58 4.14 -18.56
C LYS A 16 -6.62 5.29 -18.96
N ILE A 17 -6.91 6.52 -18.53
CA ILE A 17 -6.04 7.68 -18.78
C ILE A 17 -4.72 7.51 -18.01
N GLU A 18 -4.79 7.09 -16.75
CA GLU A 18 -3.59 6.82 -15.94
C GLU A 18 -2.75 5.65 -16.50
N LEU A 19 -3.38 4.59 -17.02
CA LEU A 19 -2.68 3.51 -17.75
C LEU A 19 -1.94 4.02 -18.99
N LYS A 20 -2.54 4.97 -19.74
CA LYS A 20 -1.86 5.60 -20.88
C LYS A 20 -0.66 6.44 -20.45
N LYS A 21 -0.77 7.15 -19.32
CA LYS A 21 0.36 7.88 -18.72
C LYS A 21 1.47 6.93 -18.29
N MET A 22 1.16 5.78 -17.69
CA MET A 22 2.17 4.77 -17.33
C MET A 22 2.96 4.25 -18.53
N LYS A 23 2.34 4.09 -19.71
CA LYS A 23 3.06 3.75 -20.95
C LYS A 23 4.09 4.83 -21.32
N ALA A 24 3.79 6.09 -21.08
CA ALA A 24 4.72 7.20 -21.29
C ALA A 24 5.87 7.21 -20.25
N TYR A 25 5.65 6.64 -19.06
CA TYR A 25 6.64 6.53 -17.99
C TYR A 25 7.16 5.08 -17.82
N SER A 26 7.51 4.44 -18.94
CA SER A 26 8.07 3.06 -18.94
C SER A 26 9.31 2.89 -18.03
N GLY A 27 10.01 3.97 -17.70
CA GLY A 27 11.14 3.97 -16.76
C GLY A 27 10.78 3.49 -15.34
N GLN A 28 9.54 3.70 -14.87
CA GLN A 28 9.11 3.19 -13.56
C GLN A 28 8.94 1.67 -13.56
N LEU A 29 8.44 1.09 -14.65
CA LEU A 29 8.33 -0.36 -14.81
C LEU A 29 9.70 -1.00 -14.95
N SER A 30 10.62 -0.39 -15.70
CA SER A 30 11.99 -0.90 -15.86
C SER A 30 12.79 -0.83 -14.57
N SER A 31 12.63 0.21 -13.76
CA SER A 31 13.27 0.30 -12.45
C SER A 31 12.82 -0.82 -11.52
N LEU A 32 11.54 -1.19 -11.58
CA LEU A 32 11.00 -2.29 -10.79
C LEU A 32 11.60 -3.64 -11.18
N LEU A 33 11.70 -3.91 -12.50
CA LEU A 33 12.30 -5.14 -13.01
C LEU A 33 13.78 -5.29 -12.56
N LEU A 34 14.48 -4.18 -12.33
CA LEU A 34 15.83 -4.18 -11.81
C LEU A 34 15.89 -4.28 -10.28
N THR A 35 14.99 -3.60 -9.56
CA THR A 35 15.04 -3.57 -8.10
C THR A 35 14.63 -4.89 -7.46
N LEU A 36 13.69 -5.65 -8.05
CA LEU A 36 13.25 -6.94 -7.51
C LEU A 36 14.38 -7.97 -7.41
N PRO A 37 15.14 -8.28 -8.48
CA PRO A 37 16.25 -9.24 -8.39
C PRO A 37 17.38 -8.74 -7.47
N ILE A 38 17.70 -7.44 -7.51
CA ILE A 38 18.72 -6.87 -6.62
C ILE A 38 18.30 -7.04 -5.15
N LYS A 39 17.05 -6.73 -4.81
CA LYS A 39 16.54 -6.89 -3.45
C LYS A 39 16.53 -8.37 -3.02
N ALA A 40 16.14 -9.29 -3.90
CA ALA A 40 16.17 -10.72 -3.63
C ALA A 40 17.60 -11.23 -3.37
N ILE A 41 18.59 -10.80 -4.18
CA ILE A 41 20.00 -11.15 -3.99
C ILE A 41 20.54 -10.59 -2.67
N LEU A 42 20.29 -9.31 -2.38
CA LEU A 42 20.72 -8.69 -1.13
C LEU A 42 20.11 -9.38 0.10
N THR A 43 18.82 -9.70 0.04
CA THR A 43 18.15 -10.44 1.10
C THR A 43 18.76 -11.84 1.27
N TYR A 44 18.98 -12.55 0.18
CA TYR A 44 19.64 -13.85 0.22
C TYR A 44 21.03 -13.75 0.88
N LEU A 45 21.88 -12.80 0.47
CA LEU A 45 23.22 -12.64 1.04
C LEU A 45 23.19 -12.31 2.53
N ILE A 46 22.28 -11.45 2.98
CA ILE A 46 22.12 -11.11 4.40
C ILE A 46 21.71 -12.34 5.20
N TRP A 47 20.69 -13.06 4.74
CA TRP A 47 20.14 -14.21 5.48
C TRP A 47 21.03 -15.44 5.38
N ALA A 48 21.74 -15.66 4.27
CA ALA A 48 22.72 -16.73 4.14
C ALA A 48 23.85 -16.59 5.18
N ASN A 49 24.35 -15.37 5.38
CA ASN A 49 25.33 -15.13 6.44
C ASN A 49 24.76 -15.38 7.83
N LEU A 50 23.53 -14.94 8.11
CA LEU A 50 22.89 -15.15 9.42
C LEU A 50 22.57 -16.62 9.69
N SER A 51 22.20 -17.39 8.67
CA SER A 51 21.89 -18.82 8.80
C SER A 51 23.13 -19.66 9.17
N THR A 52 24.35 -19.20 8.86
CA THR A 52 25.58 -19.86 9.30
C THR A 52 25.78 -19.80 10.82
N TYR A 53 25.22 -18.77 11.47
CA TYR A 53 25.30 -18.59 12.92
C TYR A 53 24.06 -19.13 13.66
N ASN A 54 22.94 -19.26 12.97
CA ASN A 54 21.69 -19.72 13.58
C ASN A 54 20.93 -20.68 12.64
N HIS A 55 21.04 -21.98 12.89
CA HIS A 55 20.41 -23.05 12.10
C HIS A 55 18.84 -23.06 12.15
N LEU A 56 18.24 -22.21 12.97
CA LEU A 56 16.77 -22.08 13.05
C LEU A 56 16.17 -21.20 11.98
N VAL A 57 17.01 -20.58 11.14
CA VAL A 57 16.57 -19.66 10.09
C VAL A 57 16.30 -20.43 8.81
N ASP A 58 15.03 -20.51 8.40
CA ASP A 58 14.66 -21.02 7.08
C ASP A 58 14.96 -19.96 6.00
N LEU A 59 16.12 -20.13 5.36
CA LEU A 59 16.60 -19.21 4.33
C LEU A 59 15.66 -19.15 3.12
N GLN A 60 15.13 -20.29 2.69
CA GLN A 60 14.26 -20.36 1.53
C GLN A 60 12.96 -19.60 1.78
N TRP A 61 12.36 -19.78 2.93
CA TRP A 61 11.16 -19.06 3.34
C TRP A 61 11.38 -17.54 3.39
N LEU A 62 12.50 -17.09 3.95
CA LEU A 62 12.82 -15.66 4.05
C LEU A 62 13.04 -14.99 2.70
N VAL A 63 13.70 -15.67 1.77
CA VAL A 63 13.88 -15.15 0.40
C VAL A 63 12.53 -15.01 -0.29
N PHE A 64 11.66 -16.02 -0.22
CA PHE A 64 10.31 -15.94 -0.78
C PHE A 64 9.49 -14.84 -0.11
N TYR A 65 9.55 -14.73 1.23
CA TYR A 65 8.92 -13.65 1.97
C TYR A 65 9.31 -12.28 1.43
N SER A 66 10.61 -12.02 1.27
CA SER A 66 11.12 -10.73 0.80
C SER A 66 10.72 -10.41 -0.64
N ILE A 67 10.61 -11.42 -1.50
CA ILE A 67 10.10 -11.25 -2.86
C ILE A 67 8.64 -10.81 -2.85
N ILE A 68 7.78 -11.49 -2.09
CA ILE A 68 6.34 -11.15 -2.02
C ILE A 68 6.14 -9.79 -1.35
N VAL A 69 6.90 -9.48 -0.29
CA VAL A 69 6.90 -8.14 0.31
C VAL A 69 7.25 -7.07 -0.72
N SER A 70 8.24 -7.32 -1.58
CA SER A 70 8.65 -6.35 -2.61
C SER A 70 7.54 -6.09 -3.62
N PHE A 71 6.78 -7.11 -4.01
CA PHE A 71 5.58 -6.95 -4.83
C PHE A 71 4.48 -6.19 -4.08
N THR A 72 4.31 -6.43 -2.77
CA THR A 72 3.34 -5.70 -1.95
C THR A 72 3.74 -4.24 -1.79
N GLU A 73 5.03 -3.93 -1.59
CA GLU A 73 5.53 -2.56 -1.59
C GLU A 73 5.26 -1.85 -2.93
N PHE A 74 5.42 -2.56 -4.05
CA PHE A 74 5.15 -2.00 -5.37
C PHE A 74 3.69 -1.53 -5.53
N ILE A 75 2.72 -2.30 -5.06
CA ILE A 75 1.31 -1.88 -5.15
C ILE A 75 0.93 -0.80 -4.14
N THR A 76 1.62 -0.74 -3.00
CA THR A 76 1.32 0.24 -1.94
C THR A 76 2.01 1.58 -2.16
N MET A 77 3.18 1.60 -2.77
CA MET A 77 3.97 2.81 -3.02
C MET A 77 3.19 3.94 -3.74
N PRO A 78 2.41 3.68 -4.82
CA PRO A 78 1.63 4.72 -5.48
C PRO A 78 0.56 5.36 -4.58
N TYR A 79 0.08 4.63 -3.57
CA TYR A 79 -0.89 5.16 -2.60
C TYR A 79 -0.21 6.02 -1.52
N CYS A 80 1.07 5.80 -1.23
CA CYS A 80 1.89 6.67 -0.38
C CYS A 80 2.10 8.06 -1.01
N GLU A 81 2.12 8.14 -2.34
CA GLU A 81 2.31 9.39 -3.07
C GLU A 81 1.16 10.41 -2.90
N ILE A 82 0.02 10.00 -2.30
CA ILE A 82 -1.08 10.92 -2.03
C ILE A 82 -0.64 12.11 -1.17
N ALA A 83 0.31 11.91 -0.24
CA ALA A 83 0.84 12.98 0.59
C ALA A 83 1.54 14.05 -0.28
N TYR A 84 2.41 13.62 -1.19
CA TYR A 84 3.09 14.51 -2.13
C TYR A 84 2.11 15.18 -3.09
N ASN A 85 1.19 14.40 -3.68
CA ASN A 85 0.22 14.93 -4.63
C ASN A 85 -0.67 16.00 -4.00
N LEU A 86 -1.14 15.77 -2.77
CA LEU A 86 -1.98 16.74 -2.06
C LEU A 86 -1.18 18.02 -1.74
N MET A 87 0.06 17.91 -1.30
CA MET A 87 0.94 19.04 -1.08
C MET A 87 1.11 19.87 -2.38
N GLN A 88 1.37 19.21 -3.50
CA GLN A 88 1.51 19.88 -4.80
C GLN A 88 0.20 20.52 -5.24
N ASP A 89 -0.92 19.80 -5.20
CA ASP A 89 -2.23 20.32 -5.61
C ASP A 89 -2.66 21.55 -4.77
N ILE A 90 -2.23 21.63 -3.49
CA ILE A 90 -2.44 22.81 -2.65
C ILE A 90 -1.54 23.97 -3.11
N HIS A 91 -0.24 23.72 -3.35
CA HIS A 91 0.72 24.78 -3.70
C HIS A 91 0.49 25.34 -5.10
N THR A 92 0.03 24.51 -6.05
CA THR A 92 -0.27 24.96 -7.43
C THR A 92 -1.68 25.55 -7.57
N GLY A 93 -2.54 25.41 -6.55
CA GLY A 93 -3.94 25.79 -6.64
C GLY A 93 -4.82 24.78 -7.41
N ASP A 94 -4.24 23.67 -7.86
CA ASP A 94 -4.98 22.63 -8.61
C ASP A 94 -6.08 21.96 -7.77
N LEU A 95 -5.97 22.02 -6.43
CA LEU A 95 -6.99 21.50 -5.52
C LEU A 95 -8.37 22.11 -5.78
N ASP A 96 -8.44 23.39 -6.19
CA ASP A 96 -9.69 24.09 -6.50
C ASP A 96 -10.47 23.41 -7.62
N MET A 97 -9.75 22.92 -8.64
CA MET A 97 -10.37 22.19 -9.75
C MET A 97 -11.01 20.87 -9.30
N TYR A 98 -10.54 20.29 -8.20
CA TYR A 98 -11.10 19.04 -7.65
C TYR A 98 -12.26 19.31 -6.70
N ILE A 99 -12.26 20.44 -5.99
CA ILE A 99 -13.35 20.80 -5.06
C ILE A 99 -14.68 21.05 -5.80
N VAL A 100 -14.63 21.60 -7.02
CA VAL A 100 -15.82 21.84 -7.85
C VAL A 100 -16.35 20.57 -8.55
N LYS A 101 -15.59 19.48 -8.54
CA LYS A 101 -16.03 18.21 -9.15
C LYS A 101 -17.00 17.47 -8.25
N PRO A 102 -17.99 16.74 -8.79
CA PRO A 102 -18.95 15.96 -8.01
C PRO A 102 -18.35 14.66 -7.43
N ILE A 103 -17.06 14.62 -7.21
CA ILE A 103 -16.30 13.47 -6.70
C ILE A 103 -15.36 13.98 -5.63
N HIS A 104 -15.41 13.37 -4.46
CA HIS A 104 -14.50 13.73 -3.37
C HIS A 104 -13.03 13.52 -3.79
N TYR A 105 -12.17 14.49 -3.53
CA TYR A 105 -10.75 14.49 -3.92
C TYR A 105 -10.03 13.18 -3.53
N LEU A 106 -10.14 12.77 -2.27
CA LEU A 106 -9.48 11.56 -1.77
C LEU A 106 -9.99 10.29 -2.46
N CYS A 107 -11.30 10.19 -2.70
CA CYS A 107 -11.87 9.06 -3.45
C CYS A 107 -11.34 9.02 -4.88
N TYR A 108 -11.27 10.17 -5.54
CA TYR A 108 -10.70 10.27 -6.88
C TYR A 108 -9.24 9.78 -6.92
N LYS A 109 -8.40 10.28 -6.02
CA LYS A 109 -6.98 9.91 -5.96
C LYS A 109 -6.77 8.42 -5.61
N PHE A 110 -7.60 7.84 -4.72
CA PHE A 110 -7.55 6.40 -4.41
C PHE A 110 -7.90 5.55 -5.63
N ILE A 111 -9.03 5.85 -6.26
CA ILE A 111 -9.55 5.05 -7.38
C ILE A 111 -8.65 5.17 -8.62
N SER A 112 -8.04 6.34 -8.84
CA SER A 112 -7.11 6.53 -9.97
C SER A 112 -5.92 5.56 -9.94
N LYS A 113 -5.54 5.02 -8.79
CA LYS A 113 -4.44 4.07 -8.61
C LYS A 113 -4.86 2.60 -8.65
N LEU A 114 -6.16 2.27 -8.69
CA LEU A 114 -6.65 0.88 -8.68
C LEU A 114 -6.13 0.05 -9.86
N HIS A 115 -5.80 0.66 -10.99
CA HIS A 115 -5.23 -0.06 -12.13
C HIS A 115 -3.91 -0.79 -11.78
N ILE A 116 -3.10 -0.24 -10.87
CA ILE A 116 -1.85 -0.84 -10.42
C ILE A 116 -2.16 -2.10 -9.60
N PHE A 117 -3.19 -2.05 -8.76
CA PHE A 117 -3.67 -3.21 -8.01
C PHE A 117 -4.15 -4.34 -8.94
N PHE A 118 -4.92 -4.02 -9.99
CA PHE A 118 -5.35 -5.01 -10.96
C PHE A 118 -4.18 -5.63 -11.74
N LEU A 119 -3.19 -4.82 -12.13
CA LEU A 119 -1.97 -5.34 -12.77
C LEU A 119 -1.22 -6.31 -11.85
N PHE A 120 -1.10 -5.98 -10.57
CA PHE A 120 -0.50 -6.87 -9.58
C PHE A 120 -1.24 -8.20 -9.50
N VAL A 121 -2.57 -8.21 -9.39
CA VAL A 121 -3.38 -9.43 -9.33
C VAL A 121 -3.15 -10.29 -10.58
N ILE A 122 -3.15 -9.69 -11.77
CA ILE A 122 -2.90 -10.39 -13.03
C ILE A 122 -1.50 -11.03 -13.04
N VAL A 123 -0.47 -10.29 -12.62
CA VAL A 123 0.92 -10.79 -12.56
C VAL A 123 1.02 -11.95 -11.58
N MET A 124 0.41 -11.85 -10.38
CA MET A 124 0.46 -12.91 -9.38
C MET A 124 -0.24 -14.18 -9.85
N ILE A 125 -1.42 -14.07 -10.47
CA ILE A 125 -2.12 -15.22 -11.07
C ILE A 125 -1.27 -15.86 -12.19
N HIS A 126 -0.63 -15.04 -13.00
CA HIS A 126 0.20 -15.53 -14.10
C HIS A 126 1.43 -16.30 -13.59
N LEU A 127 2.09 -15.79 -12.55
CA LEU A 127 3.20 -16.47 -11.91
C LEU A 127 2.78 -17.82 -11.29
N GLU A 128 1.62 -17.89 -10.66
CA GLU A 128 1.07 -19.14 -10.12
C GLU A 128 0.84 -20.19 -11.23
N ILE A 129 0.24 -19.78 -12.35
CA ILE A 129 -0.03 -20.68 -13.48
C ILE A 129 1.27 -21.17 -14.13
N LEU A 130 2.24 -20.28 -14.38
CA LEU A 130 3.49 -20.62 -15.07
C LEU A 130 4.38 -21.55 -14.24
N TYR A 131 4.52 -21.28 -12.96
CA TYR A 131 5.47 -21.99 -12.12
C TYR A 131 4.88 -23.20 -11.39
N LYS A 132 3.54 -23.43 -11.49
CA LYS A 132 2.81 -24.49 -10.77
C LYS A 132 3.19 -24.57 -9.29
N VAL A 133 3.54 -23.43 -8.71
CA VAL A 133 4.05 -23.35 -7.35
C VAL A 133 2.84 -23.21 -6.43
N ASN A 134 2.48 -24.27 -5.72
CA ASN A 134 1.41 -24.25 -4.71
C ASN A 134 1.71 -23.30 -3.51
N ILE A 135 2.68 -22.43 -3.65
CA ILE A 135 3.10 -21.48 -2.62
C ILE A 135 2.15 -20.26 -2.60
N PHE A 136 1.53 -19.94 -3.73
CA PHE A 136 0.63 -18.80 -3.87
C PHE A 136 -0.81 -19.27 -4.01
N SER A 137 -1.55 -19.37 -2.93
CA SER A 137 -3.01 -19.64 -3.04
C SER A 137 -3.78 -18.35 -3.31
N PHE A 138 -3.46 -17.70 -4.42
CA PHE A 138 -4.10 -16.43 -4.82
C PHE A 138 -5.58 -16.59 -5.23
N HIS A 139 -6.04 -17.82 -5.41
CA HIS A 139 -7.44 -18.15 -5.68
C HIS A 139 -8.37 -17.84 -4.50
N ASN A 140 -7.81 -17.55 -3.33
CA ASN A 140 -8.61 -17.27 -2.16
C ASN A 140 -8.98 -15.78 -2.11
N ILE A 141 -10.27 -15.48 -2.24
CA ILE A 141 -10.82 -14.12 -2.12
C ILE A 141 -10.40 -13.43 -0.81
N SER A 142 -10.20 -14.19 0.26
CA SER A 142 -9.74 -13.63 1.54
C SER A 142 -8.35 -13.02 1.45
N ILE A 143 -7.45 -13.55 0.62
CA ILE A 143 -6.12 -12.98 0.42
C ILE A 143 -6.22 -11.64 -0.32
N LEU A 144 -7.07 -11.57 -1.37
CA LEU A 144 -7.33 -10.32 -2.08
C LEU A 144 -7.87 -9.24 -1.15
N TYR A 145 -8.75 -9.60 -0.20
CA TYR A 145 -9.24 -8.69 0.82
C TYR A 145 -8.07 -8.05 1.59
N PHE A 146 -7.09 -8.84 2.06
CA PHE A 146 -5.97 -8.30 2.83
C PHE A 146 -5.04 -7.42 2.00
N TYR A 147 -4.87 -7.67 0.70
CA TYR A 147 -4.16 -6.74 -0.18
C TYR A 147 -4.91 -5.42 -0.40
N ILE A 148 -6.24 -5.45 -0.49
CA ILE A 148 -7.07 -4.24 -0.53
C ILE A 148 -6.95 -3.47 0.79
N ILE A 149 -6.97 -4.14 1.92
CA ILE A 149 -6.73 -3.54 3.25
C ILE A 149 -5.35 -2.89 3.29
N SER A 150 -4.31 -3.57 2.82
CA SER A 150 -2.93 -3.06 2.78
C SER A 150 -2.83 -1.73 2.04
N VAL A 151 -3.33 -1.64 0.80
CA VAL A 151 -3.31 -0.39 0.02
C VAL A 151 -4.19 0.69 0.65
N SER A 152 -5.31 0.31 1.27
CA SER A 152 -6.21 1.25 1.94
C SER A 152 -5.56 1.88 3.16
N TYR A 153 -4.86 1.10 3.98
CA TYR A 153 -4.15 1.63 5.15
C TYR A 153 -3.04 2.60 4.75
N ILE A 154 -2.22 2.23 3.78
CA ILE A 154 -1.17 3.13 3.27
C ILE A 154 -1.79 4.42 2.76
N PHE A 155 -2.87 4.33 1.95
CA PHE A 155 -3.55 5.53 1.46
C PHE A 155 -4.07 6.40 2.61
N ILE A 156 -4.76 5.83 3.60
CA ILE A 156 -5.34 6.58 4.73
C ILE A 156 -4.24 7.29 5.51
N ILE A 157 -3.17 6.56 5.88
CA ILE A 157 -2.07 7.14 6.67
C ILE A 157 -1.42 8.29 5.90
N PHE A 158 -1.09 8.08 4.62
CA PHE A 158 -0.43 9.11 3.83
C PHE A 158 -1.34 10.25 3.38
N ALA A 159 -2.66 10.01 3.26
CA ALA A 159 -3.62 11.09 3.10
C ALA A 159 -3.67 11.99 4.35
N MET A 160 -3.64 11.40 5.56
CA MET A 160 -3.55 12.19 6.80
C MET A 160 -2.25 13.00 6.86
N VAL A 161 -1.11 12.41 6.46
CA VAL A 161 0.16 13.15 6.34
C VAL A 161 0.03 14.27 5.32
N GLY A 162 -0.56 14.01 4.16
CA GLY A 162 -0.78 15.00 3.10
C GLY A 162 -1.64 16.19 3.57
N ILE A 163 -2.63 15.96 4.42
CA ILE A 163 -3.48 17.01 4.99
C ILE A 163 -2.67 18.02 5.84
N LEU A 164 -1.52 17.62 6.37
CA LEU A 164 -0.65 18.55 7.10
C LEU A 164 -0.10 19.66 6.21
N SER A 165 -0.06 19.48 4.89
CA SER A 165 0.35 20.53 3.95
C SER A 165 -0.59 21.74 3.87
N PHE A 166 -1.81 21.67 4.45
CA PHE A 166 -2.62 22.86 4.71
C PHE A 166 -2.00 23.82 5.73
N LYS A 167 -1.02 23.35 6.53
CA LYS A 167 -0.34 24.15 7.56
C LYS A 167 1.15 24.28 7.36
N PHE A 168 1.78 23.29 6.72
CA PHE A 168 3.22 23.21 6.54
C PHE A 168 3.55 23.19 5.05
N GLU A 169 4.46 24.03 4.63
CA GLU A 169 4.88 24.14 3.22
C GLU A 169 5.56 22.85 2.72
N ASN A 170 6.32 22.17 3.58
CA ASN A 170 7.05 20.97 3.19
C ASN A 170 6.83 19.83 4.19
N ILE A 171 6.25 18.73 3.70
CA ILE A 171 5.98 17.52 4.46
C ILE A 171 6.79 16.31 3.97
N LEU A 172 7.71 16.50 3.02
CA LEU A 172 8.40 15.37 2.37
C LEU A 172 9.23 14.56 3.34
N THR A 173 10.03 15.21 4.18
CA THR A 173 10.83 14.53 5.21
C THR A 173 9.95 13.75 6.20
N LEU A 174 8.82 14.34 6.61
CA LEU A 174 7.87 13.66 7.49
C LEU A 174 7.27 12.44 6.79
N ARG A 175 6.85 12.56 5.52
CA ARG A 175 6.34 11.45 4.72
C ARG A 175 7.35 10.30 4.66
N ASP A 176 8.62 10.60 4.36
CA ASP A 176 9.66 9.58 4.21
C ASP A 176 10.00 8.89 5.53
N ASN A 177 10.03 9.63 6.64
CA ASN A 177 10.22 9.07 7.98
C ASN A 177 9.05 8.16 8.37
N ILE A 178 7.80 8.58 8.13
CA ILE A 178 6.62 7.75 8.39
C ILE A 178 6.65 6.49 7.51
N TRP A 179 7.04 6.60 6.24
CA TRP A 179 7.21 5.44 5.36
C TRP A 179 8.18 4.42 5.94
N ASN A 180 9.36 4.86 6.41
CA ASN A 180 10.35 3.97 7.01
C ASN A 180 9.87 3.33 8.32
N ILE A 181 9.16 4.09 9.17
CA ILE A 181 8.56 3.57 10.41
C ILE A 181 7.51 2.49 10.09
N ILE A 182 6.63 2.74 9.11
CA ILE A 182 5.63 1.76 8.70
C ILE A 182 6.30 0.50 8.17
N ARG A 183 7.32 0.61 7.32
CA ARG A 183 8.05 -0.55 6.80
C ARG A 183 8.64 -1.41 7.91
N LEU A 184 9.14 -0.79 8.96
CA LEU A 184 9.63 -1.50 10.14
C LEU A 184 8.47 -2.18 10.89
N LEU A 185 7.45 -1.43 11.32
CA LEU A 185 6.34 -1.95 12.12
C LEU A 185 5.45 -2.96 11.39
N ALA A 186 5.39 -2.89 10.07
CA ALA A 186 4.58 -3.77 9.24
C ALA A 186 5.31 -5.04 8.75
N GLY A 187 6.59 -5.21 9.12
CA GLY A 187 7.35 -6.41 8.77
C GLY A 187 7.90 -6.41 7.34
N SER A 188 8.04 -5.25 6.68
CA SER A 188 8.59 -5.21 5.32
C SER A 188 10.10 -5.48 5.29
N ILE A 189 10.84 -5.03 6.30
CA ILE A 189 12.30 -5.18 6.38
C ILE A 189 12.65 -6.57 6.91
N LEU A 190 11.94 -7.00 7.95
CA LEU A 190 12.12 -8.25 8.66
C LEU A 190 10.75 -8.81 9.03
N PRO A 191 10.46 -10.11 8.82
CA PRO A 191 9.21 -10.70 9.28
C PRO A 191 9.00 -10.47 10.78
N LEU A 192 7.77 -10.17 11.20
CA LEU A 192 7.47 -9.82 12.59
C LEU A 192 7.78 -10.96 13.57
N SER A 193 7.77 -12.22 13.12
CA SER A 193 8.15 -13.39 13.90
C SER A 193 9.61 -13.39 14.37
N TYR A 194 10.49 -12.60 13.75
CA TYR A 194 11.89 -12.46 14.14
C TYR A 194 12.15 -11.25 15.05
N TYR A 195 11.11 -10.49 15.42
CA TYR A 195 11.29 -9.34 16.31
C TYR A 195 11.52 -9.78 17.75
N PRO A 196 12.48 -9.14 18.47
CA PRO A 196 12.75 -9.43 19.86
C PRO A 196 11.59 -8.98 20.76
N PHE A 197 11.62 -9.40 22.04
CA PHE A 197 10.70 -8.95 23.10
C PHE A 197 9.21 -9.20 22.85
N ASN A 198 8.85 -10.17 21.99
CA ASN A 198 7.45 -10.46 21.65
C ASN A 198 6.66 -9.24 21.11
N ILE A 199 7.32 -8.33 20.42
CA ILE A 199 6.70 -7.14 19.80
C ILE A 199 5.56 -7.55 18.87
N GLU A 200 5.67 -8.71 18.21
CA GLU A 200 4.60 -9.28 17.40
C GLU A 200 3.26 -9.36 18.14
N LYS A 201 3.26 -9.72 19.42
CA LYS A 201 2.03 -9.81 20.23
C LYS A 201 1.32 -8.47 20.39
N ILE A 202 2.08 -7.36 20.43
CA ILE A 202 1.54 -6.01 20.51
C ILE A 202 1.04 -5.57 19.16
N LEU A 203 1.83 -5.80 18.09
CA LEU A 203 1.50 -5.41 16.73
C LEU A 203 0.25 -6.13 16.20
N LYS A 204 -0.06 -7.34 16.72
CA LYS A 204 -1.28 -8.10 16.36
C LYS A 204 -2.59 -7.33 16.58
N PHE A 205 -2.63 -6.38 17.51
CA PHE A 205 -3.79 -5.54 17.76
C PHE A 205 -3.76 -4.23 16.97
N LEU A 206 -2.68 -3.94 16.26
CA LEU A 206 -2.48 -2.71 15.50
C LEU A 206 -2.66 -2.95 13.99
N PRO A 207 -2.94 -1.90 13.20
CA PRO A 207 -3.17 -2.06 11.76
C PRO A 207 -1.91 -2.44 10.98
N PHE A 208 -0.71 -2.26 11.55
CA PHE A 208 0.55 -2.33 10.83
C PHE A 208 0.83 -3.72 10.26
N GLU A 209 0.54 -4.81 10.99
CA GLU A 209 0.82 -6.16 10.48
C GLU A 209 0.00 -6.53 9.24
N TYR A 210 -1.17 -5.87 9.04
CA TYR A 210 -2.02 -6.09 7.87
C TYR A 210 -1.55 -5.31 6.62
N ILE A 211 -0.50 -4.52 6.73
CA ILE A 211 0.07 -3.80 5.57
C ILE A 211 0.97 -4.72 4.75
N TYR A 212 1.91 -5.43 5.39
CA TYR A 212 2.86 -6.32 4.70
C TYR A 212 2.84 -7.74 5.24
N TYR A 213 3.03 -7.93 6.55
CA TYR A 213 3.27 -9.24 7.14
C TYR A 213 2.13 -10.23 6.89
N LYS A 214 0.90 -9.90 7.29
CA LYS A 214 -0.26 -10.79 7.16
C LYS A 214 -0.60 -11.12 5.69
N PRO A 215 -0.72 -10.17 4.75
CA PRO A 215 -0.96 -10.49 3.36
C PRO A 215 0.08 -11.48 2.80
N VAL A 216 1.35 -11.31 3.19
CA VAL A 216 2.45 -12.15 2.70
C VAL A 216 2.39 -13.57 3.26
N ILE A 217 2.22 -13.75 4.59
CA ILE A 217 2.15 -15.10 5.18
C ILE A 217 0.89 -15.86 4.74
N PHE A 218 -0.22 -15.17 4.47
CA PHE A 218 -1.42 -15.77 3.92
C PHE A 218 -1.21 -16.23 2.48
N THR A 219 -0.49 -15.43 1.68
CA THR A 219 -0.13 -15.80 0.30
C THR A 219 0.80 -17.01 0.26
N GLN A 220 1.69 -17.15 1.23
CA GLN A 220 2.60 -18.28 1.35
C GLN A 220 1.94 -19.54 1.97
N ASN A 221 0.68 -19.48 2.36
CA ASN A 221 -0.02 -20.55 3.10
C ASN A 221 0.66 -20.96 4.43
N VAL A 222 1.48 -20.09 5.01
CA VAL A 222 2.09 -20.30 6.33
C VAL A 222 1.04 -20.20 7.43
N ALA A 223 0.04 -19.35 7.24
CA ALA A 223 -1.13 -19.23 8.09
C ALA A 223 -2.38 -19.00 7.24
N LEU A 224 -3.53 -19.39 7.77
CA LEU A 224 -4.82 -19.05 7.16
C LEU A 224 -5.45 -17.85 7.88
N PRO A 225 -6.16 -16.97 7.13
CA PRO A 225 -6.88 -15.86 7.73
C PRO A 225 -7.93 -16.35 8.73
N THR A 226 -7.94 -15.78 9.92
CA THR A 226 -8.92 -16.10 10.97
C THR A 226 -10.02 -15.04 11.01
N SER A 227 -11.16 -15.36 11.64
CA SER A 227 -12.23 -14.37 11.87
C SER A 227 -11.74 -13.16 12.67
N PHE A 228 -10.75 -13.36 13.54
CA PHE A 228 -10.10 -12.28 14.30
C PHE A 228 -9.35 -11.31 13.36
N ASP A 229 -8.63 -11.82 12.35
CA ASP A 229 -7.90 -11.00 11.38
C ASP A 229 -8.86 -10.10 10.59
N PHE A 230 -10.01 -10.64 10.15
CA PHE A 230 -11.04 -9.85 9.46
C PHE A 230 -11.65 -8.77 10.36
N MET A 231 -11.93 -9.12 11.62
CA MET A 231 -12.51 -8.20 12.58
C MET A 231 -11.56 -7.03 12.89
N ILE A 232 -10.31 -7.31 13.23
CA ILE A 232 -9.32 -6.27 13.59
C ILE A 232 -8.99 -5.40 12.38
N SER A 233 -8.73 -6.01 11.21
CA SER A 233 -8.45 -5.23 10.01
C SER A 233 -9.64 -4.37 9.58
N GLY A 234 -10.86 -4.89 9.63
CA GLY A 234 -12.07 -4.12 9.34
C GLY A 234 -12.29 -2.96 10.32
N LEU A 235 -12.10 -3.21 11.61
CA LEU A 235 -12.24 -2.19 12.67
C LEU A 235 -11.28 -1.02 12.46
N TRP A 236 -10.00 -1.30 12.24
CA TRP A 236 -9.00 -0.26 11.98
C TRP A 236 -9.24 0.48 10.66
N LEU A 237 -9.79 -0.19 9.63
CA LEU A 237 -10.19 0.49 8.41
C LEU A 237 -11.30 1.51 8.67
N ILE A 238 -12.33 1.13 9.43
CA ILE A 238 -13.44 2.03 9.80
C ILE A 238 -12.91 3.22 10.61
N ILE A 239 -12.10 2.97 11.64
CA ILE A 239 -11.48 4.03 12.45
C ILE A 239 -10.64 4.96 11.58
N GLY A 240 -9.79 4.41 10.72
CA GLY A 240 -8.92 5.17 9.84
C GLY A 240 -9.69 6.06 8.87
N VAL A 241 -10.72 5.52 8.21
CA VAL A 241 -11.60 6.29 7.30
C VAL A 241 -12.33 7.40 8.06
N PHE A 242 -12.88 7.08 9.25
CA PHE A 242 -13.55 8.08 10.08
C PHE A 242 -12.61 9.23 10.44
N LEU A 243 -11.42 8.93 10.94
CA LEU A 243 -10.43 9.94 11.30
C LEU A 243 -10.02 10.77 10.08
N LEU A 244 -9.79 10.12 8.94
CA LEU A 244 -9.44 10.80 7.69
C LEU A 244 -10.52 11.80 7.27
N ILE A 245 -11.80 11.42 7.32
CA ILE A 245 -12.92 12.30 6.98
C ILE A 245 -13.01 13.49 7.95
N VAL A 246 -12.86 13.24 9.25
CA VAL A 246 -12.92 14.31 10.27
C VAL A 246 -11.79 15.32 10.06
N ILE A 247 -10.56 14.83 9.89
CA ILE A 247 -9.38 15.67 9.70
C ILE A 247 -9.47 16.44 8.38
N TRP A 248 -9.90 15.79 7.29
CA TRP A 248 -10.11 16.42 5.99
C TRP A 248 -11.12 17.56 6.08
N ASN A 249 -12.31 17.29 6.61
CA ASN A 249 -13.37 18.27 6.71
C ASN A 249 -13.01 19.48 7.59
N ARG A 250 -12.15 19.26 8.59
CA ARG A 250 -11.64 20.35 9.43
C ARG A 250 -10.59 21.19 8.68
N SER A 251 -9.70 20.56 7.94
CA SER A 251 -8.59 21.21 7.27
C SER A 251 -9.04 21.99 6.03
N ILE A 252 -9.95 21.43 5.23
CA ILE A 252 -10.44 22.07 4.01
C ILE A 252 -11.19 23.38 4.28
N ARG A 253 -11.78 23.54 5.46
CA ARG A 253 -12.48 24.79 5.85
C ARG A 253 -11.53 25.99 6.04
N HIS A 254 -10.27 25.73 6.28
CA HIS A 254 -9.21 26.73 6.46
C HIS A 254 -8.38 26.93 5.20
N TYR A 255 -8.71 26.22 4.15
CA TYR A 255 -8.05 26.39 2.85
C TYR A 255 -8.55 27.66 2.17
N SER A 256 -7.64 28.55 1.87
CA SER A 256 -7.87 29.70 0.99
C SER A 256 -7.07 29.49 -0.30
N SER A 257 -7.74 29.62 -1.43
CA SER A 257 -7.11 29.52 -2.74
C SER A 257 -5.96 30.54 -2.85
N GLN A 258 -4.79 30.12 -3.34
CA GLN A 258 -3.71 31.06 -3.65
C GLN A 258 -4.12 31.85 -4.90
N GLY A 259 -4.69 33.03 -4.72
CA GLY A 259 -5.14 33.90 -5.80
C GLY A 259 -6.48 34.58 -5.55
N GLY A 260 -7.07 34.44 -4.36
CA GLY A 260 -8.26 35.18 -3.91
C GLY A 260 -7.89 36.35 -3.02
#